data_2310a98617a97b7ef66a7bef4f1e9096
#
_entry.id   2310a98617a97b7ef66a7bef4f1e9096
#
_cell.length_a   1.000
_cell.length_b   1.000
_cell.length_c   1.000
_cell.angle_alpha   90.00
_cell.angle_beta   90.00
_cell.angle_gamma   90.00
#
_symmetry.space_group_name_H-M   'P 1'
#
loop_
_entity.id
_entity.type
_entity.pdbx_description
1 polymer ?
#
loop_
_entity_poly.entity_id
_entity_poly.type
_entity_poly.pdbx_seq_one_letter_code
_entity_poly.pdbx_strand_id
1 'polypeptide(L)'
;YLIIDFPPGTSDEPLTVAQSLPDIDGMVIVTTPQQVALLDSRKSITFSESLKVPVLGIVENMSGFTVKGTTSPGTEVSIAAPGGKTLSAKADDEGNFSVTLDIFKEGGGRDTAEEFGVPFLGALPFDPGFVRGGDDGVHRIVSEPEGPSALAFAQVVAAIQEQLSDGADGGLEII
;
A
#
# COMPACT_ATOMS: atom_id res chain seq x y z
N TYR A 1 15.16 -1.72 -12.50
CA TYR A 1 15.01 -1.14 -11.15
C TYR A 1 15.76 -1.99 -10.13
N LEU A 2 16.36 -1.34 -9.12
CA LEU A 2 16.87 -1.97 -7.91
C LEU A 2 15.96 -1.56 -6.75
N ILE A 3 15.33 -2.54 -6.12
CA ILE A 3 14.46 -2.33 -4.95
C ILE A 3 15.16 -2.93 -3.75
N ILE A 4 15.33 -2.11 -2.69
CA ILE A 4 15.99 -2.52 -1.44
C ILE A 4 14.93 -2.50 -0.34
N ASP A 5 14.65 -3.66 0.24
CA ASP A 5 13.74 -3.80 1.38
C ASP A 5 14.52 -3.59 2.68
N PHE A 6 14.08 -2.64 3.48
CA PHE A 6 14.71 -2.31 4.76
C PHE A 6 13.99 -2.94 5.93
N PRO A 7 14.71 -3.29 7.00
CA PRO A 7 14.08 -3.62 8.27
C PRO A 7 13.28 -2.40 8.80
N PRO A 8 12.26 -2.64 9.65
CA PRO A 8 11.45 -1.57 10.20
C PRO A 8 12.28 -0.64 11.10
N GLY A 9 11.94 0.65 11.07
CA GLY A 9 12.56 1.67 11.90
C GLY A 9 13.60 2.53 11.17
N THR A 10 14.26 3.39 11.95
CA THR A 10 15.30 4.34 11.50
C THR A 10 16.66 3.91 12.02
N SER A 11 17.04 2.68 11.78
CA SER A 11 18.30 2.07 12.23
C SER A 11 19.49 2.46 11.33
N ASP A 12 20.68 1.92 11.64
CA ASP A 12 21.91 2.26 10.92
C ASP A 12 21.96 1.67 9.49
N GLU A 13 21.12 0.65 9.18
CA GLU A 13 21.12 0.01 7.86
C GLU A 13 20.64 0.95 6.76
N PRO A 14 19.49 1.65 6.86
CA PRO A 14 19.09 2.62 5.86
C PRO A 14 20.09 3.76 5.69
N LEU A 15 20.72 4.21 6.79
CA LEU A 15 21.76 5.22 6.74
C LEU A 15 22.97 4.74 5.94
N THR A 16 23.43 3.51 6.21
CA THR A 16 24.57 2.90 5.52
C THR A 16 24.31 2.78 4.03
N VAL A 17 23.11 2.34 3.63
CA VAL A 17 22.73 2.23 2.22
C VAL A 17 22.69 3.60 1.55
N ALA A 18 22.04 4.59 2.19
CA ALA A 18 21.97 5.94 1.66
C ALA A 18 23.36 6.60 1.48
N GLN A 19 24.29 6.28 2.39
CA GLN A 19 25.69 6.75 2.27
C GLN A 19 26.51 6.01 1.21
N SER A 20 26.14 4.75 0.92
CA SER A 20 26.86 3.89 -0.03
C SER A 20 26.36 4.03 -1.46
N LEU A 21 25.14 4.48 -1.65
CA LEU A 21 24.48 4.65 -2.95
C LEU A 21 24.16 6.13 -3.15
N PRO A 22 25.02 6.88 -3.84
CA PRO A 22 24.86 8.34 -3.97
C PRO A 22 23.65 8.75 -4.85
N ASP A 23 23.19 7.85 -5.72
CA ASP A 23 22.14 8.13 -6.70
C ASP A 23 20.86 7.34 -6.42
N ILE A 24 20.35 7.44 -5.17
CA ILE A 24 19.06 6.85 -4.81
C ILE A 24 17.94 7.72 -5.37
N ASP A 25 17.12 7.18 -6.27
CA ASP A 25 15.99 7.89 -6.89
C ASP A 25 14.93 8.30 -5.85
N GLY A 26 14.73 7.50 -4.82
CA GLY A 26 13.82 7.85 -3.74
C GLY A 26 13.43 6.69 -2.83
N MET A 27 12.60 7.01 -1.84
CA MET A 27 12.10 6.07 -0.83
C MET A 27 10.58 5.94 -0.93
N VAL A 28 10.08 4.71 -0.93
CA VAL A 28 8.66 4.40 -0.79
C VAL A 28 8.41 3.98 0.66
N ILE A 29 7.46 4.63 1.31
CA ILE A 29 7.09 4.33 2.70
C ILE A 29 5.84 3.45 2.68
N VAL A 30 5.94 2.26 3.26
CA VAL A 30 4.82 1.32 3.39
C VAL A 30 4.32 1.36 4.84
N THR A 31 3.03 1.59 5.01
CA THR A 31 2.39 1.66 6.33
C THR A 31 1.10 0.84 6.36
N THR A 32 0.61 0.54 7.54
CA THR A 32 -0.78 0.11 7.73
C THR A 32 -1.62 1.28 8.26
N PRO A 33 -2.95 1.27 8.14
CA PRO A 33 -3.78 2.41 8.57
C PRO A 33 -3.89 2.59 10.10
N GLN A 34 -3.18 1.77 10.87
CA GLN A 34 -3.17 1.82 12.34
C GLN A 34 -2.31 2.98 12.86
N GLN A 35 -2.80 3.70 13.87
CA GLN A 35 -2.11 4.87 14.43
C GLN A 35 -0.67 4.59 14.87
N VAL A 36 -0.38 3.40 15.39
CA VAL A 36 0.98 3.02 15.80
C VAL A 36 1.92 2.95 14.59
N ALA A 37 1.49 2.34 13.50
CA ALA A 37 2.27 2.26 12.27
C ALA A 37 2.49 3.64 11.62
N LEU A 38 1.48 4.50 11.68
CA LEU A 38 1.59 5.88 11.17
C LEU A 38 2.63 6.72 11.92
N LEU A 39 2.83 6.47 13.22
CA LEU A 39 3.90 7.14 13.98
C LEU A 39 5.29 6.78 13.45
N ASP A 40 5.49 5.51 13.09
CA ASP A 40 6.78 5.07 12.54
C ASP A 40 6.96 5.57 11.09
N SER A 41 5.89 5.62 10.31
CA SER A 41 5.91 6.22 8.97
C SER A 41 6.32 7.69 8.99
N ARG A 42 5.80 8.47 9.94
CA ARG A 42 6.20 9.88 10.14
C ARG A 42 7.68 10.02 10.44
N LYS A 43 8.23 9.13 11.28
CA LYS A 43 9.69 9.11 11.55
C LYS A 43 10.48 8.76 10.29
N SER A 44 10.00 7.82 9.48
CA SER A 44 10.65 7.44 8.23
C SER A 44 10.68 8.58 7.21
N ILE A 45 9.61 9.38 7.12
CA ILE A 45 9.59 10.60 6.29
C ILE A 45 10.67 11.59 6.77
N THR A 46 10.65 11.95 8.04
CA THR A 46 11.63 12.89 8.61
C THR A 46 13.07 12.36 8.48
N PHE A 47 13.27 11.07 8.61
CA PHE A 47 14.56 10.42 8.39
C PHE A 47 15.02 10.55 6.94
N SER A 48 14.14 10.28 5.97
CA SER A 48 14.42 10.45 4.54
C SER A 48 14.85 11.88 4.21
N GLU A 49 14.14 12.87 4.75
CA GLU A 49 14.49 14.29 4.63
C GLU A 49 15.92 14.59 5.15
N SER A 50 16.27 14.01 6.33
CA SER A 50 17.60 14.18 6.90
C SER A 50 18.73 13.60 6.05
N LEU A 51 18.44 12.54 5.29
CA LEU A 51 19.34 11.91 4.35
C LEU A 51 19.35 12.60 2.98
N LYS A 52 18.45 13.54 2.73
CA LYS A 52 18.21 14.17 1.43
C LYS A 52 17.82 13.17 0.34
N VAL A 53 17.15 12.07 0.73
CA VAL A 53 16.56 11.11 -0.19
C VAL A 53 15.10 11.50 -0.42
N PRO A 54 14.65 11.69 -1.67
CA PRO A 54 13.26 12.04 -1.93
C PRO A 54 12.30 10.96 -1.44
N VAL A 55 11.16 11.36 -0.88
CA VAL A 55 10.05 10.45 -0.58
C VAL A 55 9.16 10.38 -1.83
N LEU A 56 9.19 9.27 -2.55
CA LEU A 56 8.35 9.04 -3.73
C LEU A 56 6.87 8.95 -3.35
N GLY A 57 6.59 8.53 -2.13
CA GLY A 57 5.25 8.54 -1.56
C GLY A 57 4.98 7.42 -0.58
N ILE A 58 3.70 7.35 -0.16
CA ILE A 58 3.20 6.39 0.83
C ILE A 58 2.30 5.36 0.17
N VAL A 59 2.50 4.10 0.52
CA VAL A 59 1.60 2.97 0.22
C VAL A 59 0.93 2.53 1.51
N GLU A 60 -0.40 2.52 1.53
CA GLU A 60 -1.17 1.95 2.64
C GLU A 60 -1.39 0.46 2.39
N ASN A 61 -0.81 -0.40 3.22
CA ASN A 61 -0.98 -1.85 3.17
C ASN A 61 -2.07 -2.32 4.13
N MET A 62 -2.67 -3.48 3.87
CA MET A 62 -3.75 -4.07 4.67
C MET A 62 -4.98 -3.16 4.80
N SER A 63 -5.27 -2.38 3.74
CA SER A 63 -6.38 -1.45 3.65
C SER A 63 -7.65 -2.17 3.19
N GLY A 64 -8.51 -2.52 4.13
CA GLY A 64 -9.75 -3.24 3.88
C GLY A 64 -9.58 -4.73 3.56
N PHE A 65 -10.56 -5.52 3.95
CA PHE A 65 -10.67 -6.95 3.65
C PHE A 65 -11.98 -7.24 2.93
N THR A 66 -11.92 -7.72 1.70
CA THR A 66 -13.11 -8.01 0.91
C THR A 66 -13.51 -9.47 1.03
N VAL A 67 -14.70 -9.71 1.57
CA VAL A 67 -15.37 -10.99 1.60
C VAL A 67 -16.25 -11.11 0.36
N LYS A 68 -16.04 -12.15 -0.42
CA LYS A 68 -16.86 -12.48 -1.60
C LYS A 68 -17.56 -13.81 -1.37
N GLY A 69 -18.75 -13.95 -1.95
CA GLY A 69 -19.51 -15.20 -1.90
C GLY A 69 -20.65 -15.23 -2.89
N THR A 70 -21.41 -16.32 -2.90
CA THR A 70 -22.57 -16.50 -3.75
C THR A 70 -23.79 -16.89 -2.93
N THR A 71 -24.95 -16.40 -3.33
CA THR A 71 -26.26 -16.71 -2.76
C THR A 71 -27.32 -16.60 -3.86
N SER A 72 -28.61 -16.68 -3.52
CA SER A 72 -29.66 -16.43 -4.51
C SER A 72 -29.65 -14.99 -5.00
N PRO A 73 -29.90 -14.73 -6.28
CA PRO A 73 -29.96 -13.39 -6.83
C PRO A 73 -30.90 -12.47 -6.03
N GLY A 74 -30.46 -11.23 -5.83
CA GLY A 74 -31.22 -10.23 -5.11
C GLY A 74 -31.29 -10.38 -3.60
N THR A 75 -30.69 -11.44 -3.03
CA THR A 75 -30.64 -11.66 -1.58
C THR A 75 -29.76 -10.61 -0.89
N GLU A 76 -30.24 -10.04 0.21
CA GLU A 76 -29.44 -9.18 1.07
C GLU A 76 -28.63 -10.05 2.05
N VAL A 77 -27.30 -9.90 1.97
CA VAL A 77 -26.35 -10.59 2.84
C VAL A 77 -25.84 -9.59 3.87
N SER A 78 -25.91 -9.95 5.14
CA SER A 78 -25.41 -9.13 6.25
C SER A 78 -24.25 -9.83 6.94
N ILE A 79 -23.14 -9.10 7.15
CA ILE A 79 -21.93 -9.57 7.81
C ILE A 79 -21.70 -8.73 9.07
N ALA A 80 -21.53 -9.38 10.21
CA ALA A 80 -21.12 -8.71 11.42
C ALA A 80 -19.65 -8.30 11.31
N ALA A 81 -19.41 -7.01 11.43
CA ALA A 81 -18.06 -6.42 11.35
C ALA A 81 -17.52 -6.09 12.76
N PRO A 82 -16.20 -5.93 12.90
CA PRO A 82 -15.59 -5.48 14.15
C PRO A 82 -16.21 -4.17 14.66
N GLY A 83 -16.29 -4.01 15.97
CA GLY A 83 -16.92 -2.85 16.60
C GLY A 83 -18.46 -2.88 16.63
N GLY A 84 -19.08 -4.04 16.37
CA GLY A 84 -20.54 -4.23 16.48
C GLY A 84 -21.33 -3.64 15.31
N LYS A 85 -20.65 -3.27 14.22
CA LYS A 85 -21.30 -2.83 12.98
C LYS A 85 -21.81 -4.02 12.19
N THR A 86 -22.89 -3.83 11.44
CA THR A 86 -23.36 -4.78 10.43
C THR A 86 -23.18 -4.13 9.06
N LEU A 87 -22.51 -4.82 8.17
CA LEU A 87 -22.36 -4.42 6.78
C LEU A 87 -23.26 -5.30 5.92
N SER A 88 -23.94 -4.69 4.95
CA SER A 88 -24.85 -5.41 4.06
C SER A 88 -24.46 -5.19 2.60
N ALA A 89 -24.62 -6.22 1.79
CA ALA A 89 -24.56 -6.15 0.35
C ALA A 89 -25.69 -6.96 -0.26
N LYS A 90 -26.21 -6.48 -1.40
CA LYS A 90 -27.20 -7.21 -2.17
C LYS A 90 -26.49 -8.03 -3.26
N ALA A 91 -26.86 -9.32 -3.34
CA ALA A 91 -26.35 -10.17 -4.41
C ALA A 91 -26.86 -9.67 -5.78
N ASP A 92 -25.99 -9.74 -6.78
CA ASP A 92 -26.30 -9.39 -8.17
C ASP A 92 -27.24 -10.43 -8.82
N ASP A 93 -27.53 -10.24 -10.11
CA ASP A 93 -28.41 -11.13 -10.88
C ASP A 93 -27.83 -12.52 -11.07
N GLU A 94 -26.51 -12.70 -10.88
CA GLU A 94 -25.80 -13.99 -10.91
C GLU A 94 -25.64 -14.59 -9.51
N GLY A 95 -26.09 -13.87 -8.48
CA GLY A 95 -26.03 -14.29 -7.09
C GLY A 95 -24.72 -13.97 -6.37
N ASN A 96 -23.79 -13.23 -7.00
CA ASN A 96 -22.54 -12.86 -6.35
C ASN A 96 -22.72 -11.68 -5.41
N PHE A 97 -22.01 -11.68 -4.30
CA PHE A 97 -21.93 -10.51 -3.40
C PHE A 97 -20.49 -10.23 -2.99
N SER A 98 -20.23 -9.00 -2.61
CA SER A 98 -18.94 -8.52 -2.11
C SER A 98 -19.17 -7.53 -0.99
N VAL A 99 -18.50 -7.73 0.15
CA VAL A 99 -18.54 -6.84 1.31
C VAL A 99 -17.11 -6.54 1.74
N THR A 100 -16.74 -5.26 1.83
CA THR A 100 -15.43 -4.86 2.34
C THR A 100 -15.53 -4.54 3.83
N LEU A 101 -14.71 -5.20 4.61
CA LEU A 101 -14.58 -5.03 6.05
C LEU A 101 -13.37 -4.13 6.35
N ASP A 102 -13.60 -3.11 7.13
CA ASP A 102 -12.54 -2.29 7.71
C ASP A 102 -12.00 -2.99 8.97
N ILE A 103 -10.91 -3.77 8.80
CA ILE A 103 -10.30 -4.53 9.90
C ILE A 103 -9.33 -3.63 10.71
N PHE A 104 -8.56 -2.78 10.02
CA PHE A 104 -7.48 -1.98 10.61
C PHE A 104 -7.71 -0.47 10.48
N LYS A 105 -8.92 -0.01 10.14
CA LYS A 105 -9.27 1.29 9.58
C LYS A 105 -8.83 1.43 8.12
N GLU A 106 -9.10 2.57 7.54
CA GLU A 106 -8.70 2.93 6.17
C GLU A 106 -8.30 4.41 6.15
N GLY A 107 -7.42 4.77 5.22
CA GLY A 107 -7.11 6.16 4.93
C GLY A 107 -6.00 6.80 5.77
N GLY A 108 -5.50 6.13 6.82
CA GLY A 108 -4.44 6.71 7.65
C GLY A 108 -3.15 7.00 6.89
N GLY A 109 -2.80 6.18 5.90
CA GLY A 109 -1.67 6.42 5.01
C GLY A 109 -1.89 7.64 4.11
N ARG A 110 -3.10 7.83 3.60
CA ARG A 110 -3.48 9.01 2.81
C ARG A 110 -3.43 10.28 3.65
N ASP A 111 -4.02 10.26 4.85
CA ASP A 111 -4.00 11.39 5.76
C ASP A 111 -2.56 11.79 6.13
N THR A 112 -1.67 10.80 6.33
CA THR A 112 -0.25 11.05 6.58
C THR A 112 0.46 11.62 5.35
N ALA A 113 0.14 11.16 4.15
CA ALA A 113 0.68 11.71 2.92
C ALA A 113 0.30 13.18 2.74
N GLU A 114 -0.96 13.52 2.99
CA GLU A 114 -1.45 14.92 2.98
C GLU A 114 -0.78 15.78 4.05
N GLU A 115 -0.63 15.26 5.28
CA GLU A 115 0.03 15.97 6.39
C GLU A 115 1.48 16.38 6.07
N PHE A 116 2.22 15.51 5.39
CA PHE A 116 3.64 15.74 5.05
C PHE A 116 3.84 16.30 3.63
N GLY A 117 2.78 16.47 2.84
CA GLY A 117 2.88 16.96 1.49
C GLY A 117 3.62 16.01 0.53
N VAL A 118 3.56 14.70 0.80
CA VAL A 118 4.15 13.66 -0.05
C VAL A 118 3.05 12.91 -0.84
N PRO A 119 3.36 12.31 -2.01
CA PRO A 119 2.39 11.58 -2.80
C PRO A 119 1.77 10.39 -2.03
N PHE A 120 0.47 10.14 -2.23
CA PHE A 120 -0.17 8.89 -1.85
C PHE A 120 -0.19 7.96 -3.06
N LEU A 121 0.61 6.90 -3.02
CA LEU A 121 0.82 6.01 -4.17
C LEU A 121 -0.30 4.98 -4.35
N GLY A 122 -1.03 4.67 -3.27
CA GLY A 122 -2.16 3.74 -3.33
C GLY A 122 -2.37 2.93 -2.07
N ALA A 123 -3.45 2.16 -2.08
CA ALA A 123 -3.81 1.24 -0.99
C ALA A 123 -3.83 -0.20 -1.50
N LEU A 124 -3.23 -1.10 -0.73
CA LEU A 124 -3.20 -2.53 -1.00
C LEU A 124 -4.19 -3.23 -0.06
N PRO A 125 -5.11 -4.04 -0.56
CA PRO A 125 -6.08 -4.74 0.26
C PRO A 125 -5.40 -5.80 1.14
N PHE A 126 -6.01 -6.12 2.27
CA PHE A 126 -5.66 -7.31 3.02
C PHE A 126 -6.08 -8.55 2.22
N ASP A 127 -5.12 -9.35 1.78
CA ASP A 127 -5.35 -10.56 0.98
C ASP A 127 -4.62 -11.76 1.60
N PRO A 128 -5.36 -12.70 2.24
CA PRO A 128 -4.78 -13.93 2.78
C PRO A 128 -4.06 -14.81 1.74
N GLY A 129 -4.31 -14.56 0.46
CA GLY A 129 -3.62 -15.25 -0.65
C GLY A 129 -2.12 -14.96 -0.70
N PHE A 130 -1.67 -13.81 -0.19
CA PHE A 130 -0.22 -13.52 -0.07
C PHE A 130 0.49 -14.46 0.89
N VAL A 131 -0.14 -14.78 2.04
CA VAL A 131 0.44 -15.71 3.02
C VAL A 131 0.61 -17.08 2.39
N ARG A 132 -0.46 -17.62 1.80
CA ARG A 132 -0.43 -18.94 1.13
C ARG A 132 0.57 -18.96 -0.02
N GLY A 133 0.54 -17.93 -0.86
CA GLY A 133 1.48 -17.81 -1.99
C GLY A 133 2.94 -17.75 -1.52
N GLY A 134 3.23 -17.06 -0.41
CA GLY A 134 4.55 -17.02 0.19
C GLY A 134 5.02 -18.39 0.69
N ASP A 135 4.16 -19.15 1.37
CA ASP A 135 4.47 -20.48 1.87
C ASP A 135 4.68 -21.49 0.71
N ASP A 136 3.91 -21.38 -0.35
CA ASP A 136 3.93 -22.28 -1.52
C ASP A 136 4.97 -21.84 -2.58
N GLY A 137 5.62 -20.70 -2.42
CA GLY A 137 6.53 -20.12 -3.42
C GLY A 137 5.80 -19.64 -4.69
N VAL A 138 4.50 -19.36 -4.60
CA VAL A 138 3.64 -18.90 -5.70
C VAL A 138 3.40 -17.40 -5.58
N HIS A 139 3.88 -16.65 -6.56
CA HIS A 139 3.70 -15.20 -6.56
C HIS A 139 2.24 -14.78 -6.81
N ARG A 140 1.58 -14.24 -5.80
CA ARG A 140 0.15 -13.93 -5.79
C ARG A 140 -0.30 -13.06 -6.97
N ILE A 141 0.46 -12.04 -7.31
CA ILE A 141 0.16 -11.13 -8.43
C ILE A 141 0.24 -11.84 -9.78
N VAL A 142 1.15 -12.80 -9.91
CA VAL A 142 1.32 -13.58 -11.15
C VAL A 142 0.25 -14.66 -11.27
N SER A 143 -0.13 -15.30 -10.17
CA SER A 143 -1.14 -16.36 -10.17
C SER A 143 -2.57 -15.85 -10.39
N GLU A 144 -2.85 -14.61 -9.96
CA GLU A 144 -4.16 -13.97 -10.14
C GLU A 144 -4.00 -12.53 -10.67
N PRO A 145 -3.59 -12.35 -11.94
CA PRO A 145 -3.28 -11.03 -12.49
C PRO A 145 -4.49 -10.09 -12.58
N GLU A 146 -5.70 -10.63 -12.67
CA GLU A 146 -6.96 -9.87 -12.66
C GLU A 146 -7.56 -9.72 -11.26
N GLY A 147 -6.87 -10.23 -10.24
CA GLY A 147 -7.33 -10.14 -8.87
C GLY A 147 -7.20 -8.72 -8.30
N PRO A 148 -8.04 -8.35 -7.30
CA PRO A 148 -8.00 -7.01 -6.71
C PRO A 148 -6.62 -6.59 -6.21
N SER A 149 -5.87 -7.52 -5.64
CA SER A 149 -4.51 -7.28 -5.15
C SER A 149 -3.53 -6.99 -6.29
N ALA A 150 -3.60 -7.74 -7.40
CA ALA A 150 -2.73 -7.51 -8.56
C ALA A 150 -3.03 -6.15 -9.21
N LEU A 151 -4.30 -5.80 -9.35
CA LEU A 151 -4.71 -4.50 -9.88
C LEU A 151 -4.26 -3.34 -8.98
N ALA A 152 -4.39 -3.48 -7.66
CA ALA A 152 -3.92 -2.48 -6.73
C ALA A 152 -2.39 -2.32 -6.78
N PHE A 153 -1.63 -3.41 -6.86
CA PHE A 153 -0.18 -3.34 -7.06
C PHE A 153 0.20 -2.67 -8.38
N ALA A 154 -0.51 -2.98 -9.47
CA ALA A 154 -0.26 -2.33 -10.77
C ALA A 154 -0.45 -0.80 -10.68
N GLN A 155 -1.48 -0.34 -9.95
CA GLN A 155 -1.70 1.09 -9.72
C GLN A 155 -0.56 1.72 -8.91
N VAL A 156 -0.10 1.06 -7.85
CA VAL A 156 1.05 1.54 -7.05
C VAL A 156 2.32 1.62 -7.89
N VAL A 157 2.59 0.60 -8.72
CA VAL A 157 3.76 0.59 -9.62
C VAL A 157 3.67 1.75 -10.62
N ALA A 158 2.51 1.97 -11.23
CA ALA A 158 2.30 3.08 -12.15
C ALA A 158 2.54 4.45 -11.46
N ALA A 159 2.03 4.63 -10.24
CA ALA A 159 2.24 5.85 -9.47
C ALA A 159 3.73 6.08 -9.11
N ILE A 160 4.47 5.02 -8.76
CA ILE A 160 5.92 5.12 -8.53
C ILE A 160 6.65 5.54 -9.82
N GLN A 161 6.29 4.94 -10.96
CA GLN A 161 6.91 5.26 -12.24
C GLN A 161 6.65 6.72 -12.66
N GLU A 162 5.45 7.24 -12.39
CA GLU A 162 5.11 8.64 -12.60
C GLU A 162 5.99 9.57 -11.76
N GLN A 163 6.15 9.30 -10.46
CA GLN A 163 7.02 10.09 -9.60
C GLN A 163 8.50 10.08 -10.06
N LEU A 164 8.97 8.95 -10.53
CA LEU A 164 10.33 8.83 -11.07
C LEU A 164 10.52 9.60 -12.38
N SER A 165 9.48 9.65 -13.22
CA SER A 165 9.52 10.38 -14.50
C SER A 165 9.50 11.89 -14.28
N ASP A 166 8.66 12.36 -13.36
CA ASP A 166 8.57 13.79 -13.02
C ASP A 166 9.84 14.31 -12.36
N GLY A 167 10.53 13.46 -11.58
CA GLY A 167 11.83 13.78 -11.00
C GLY A 167 12.96 13.87 -12.03
N ALA A 168 12.85 13.14 -13.13
CA ALA A 168 13.86 13.16 -14.21
C ALA A 168 13.79 14.43 -15.10
N ASP A 169 12.62 15.06 -15.20
CA ASP A 169 12.45 16.34 -15.92
C ASP A 169 12.85 17.58 -15.07
N GLY A 170 13.05 17.39 -13.77
CA GLY A 170 13.34 18.44 -12.77
C GLY A 170 14.80 18.86 -12.66
N GLY A 171 15.66 18.65 -13.66
CA GLY A 171 16.88 19.40 -13.58
C GLY A 171 18.19 18.69 -13.86
N LEU A 172 18.79 19.08 -14.91
CA LEU A 172 20.21 19.42 -14.98
C LEU A 172 20.30 20.74 -15.71
N GLU A 173 20.05 21.85 -15.04
CA GLU A 173 20.66 23.11 -15.42
C GLU A 173 22.13 23.02 -15.02
N ILE A 174 22.95 22.65 -15.99
CA ILE A 174 24.42 22.84 -15.91
C ILE A 174 24.66 24.31 -16.14
N ILE A 175 25.05 25.05 -15.09
CA ILE A 175 25.62 26.37 -15.15
C ILE A 175 27.11 26.23 -15.34
#